data_82ed0f2f97ef181f99be46834bcbd171
#
_entry.id   82ed0f2f97ef181f99be46834bcbd171
#
_cell.length_a   1.000
_cell.length_b   1.000
_cell.length_c   1.000
_cell.angle_alpha   90.00
_cell.angle_beta   90.00
_cell.angle_gamma   90.00
#
_symmetry.space_group_name_H-M   'P 1'
#
loop_
_entity.id
_entity.type
_entity.pdbx_description
1 polymer ?
#
loop_
_entity_poly.entity_id
_entity_poly.type
_entity_poly.pdbx_seq_one_letter_code
_entity_poly.pdbx_strand_id
1 'polypeptide(L)'
;MAGTWPRHTAPSVDAYINALSEEDAKSLRRLRDAILAAAPGGTEEISYRVPAVKFPNGGRVHFGARRGGLSLYAGWTFQAFIKELADFAVVGTTIHFTADHQLPIALIKRITRATIARHDERIAARAKKKVR
;
A
#
# COMPACT_ATOMS: atom_id res chain seq x y z
N MET A 1 13.79 -16.52 3.86
CA MET A 1 14.40 -15.34 4.46
C MET A 1 13.82 -14.07 3.88
N ALA A 2 13.40 -13.20 4.78
CA ALA A 2 12.76 -11.91 4.41
C ALA A 2 13.75 -10.99 3.73
N GLY A 3 14.49 -11.11 2.95
CA GLY A 3 15.41 -10.24 2.24
C GLY A 3 15.95 -10.83 0.97
N THR A 4 15.65 -12.10 0.76
CA THR A 4 16.06 -12.77 -0.47
C THR A 4 14.87 -12.88 -1.39
N TRP A 5 14.47 -11.74 -1.89
CA TRP A 5 13.50 -11.77 -2.98
C TRP A 5 14.16 -12.40 -4.17
N PRO A 6 13.47 -13.36 -4.79
CA PRO A 6 13.95 -13.89 -6.04
C PRO A 6 14.13 -12.74 -7.03
N ARG A 7 15.11 -12.85 -7.88
CA ARG A 7 15.37 -11.87 -8.95
C ARG A 7 14.16 -11.73 -9.87
N HIS A 8 13.19 -12.62 -9.74
CA HIS A 8 12.01 -12.66 -10.56
C HIS A 8 10.84 -11.99 -9.85
N THR A 9 10.01 -11.33 -10.60
CA THR A 9 8.75 -10.81 -10.12
C THR A 9 7.88 -11.99 -9.65
N ALA A 10 7.30 -11.89 -8.45
CA ALA A 10 6.36 -12.89 -7.99
C ALA A 10 5.17 -12.98 -8.95
N PRO A 11 4.62 -14.17 -9.20
CA PRO A 11 3.50 -14.33 -10.15
C PRO A 11 2.17 -13.78 -9.64
N SER A 12 2.03 -13.58 -8.34
CA SER A 12 0.80 -13.05 -7.74
C SER A 12 1.10 -12.43 -6.38
N VAL A 13 0.14 -11.69 -5.84
CA VAL A 13 0.23 -11.13 -4.50
C VAL A 13 0.30 -12.26 -3.47
N ASP A 14 -0.49 -13.31 -3.62
CA ASP A 14 -0.43 -14.46 -2.71
C ASP A 14 0.94 -15.13 -2.73
N ALA A 15 1.53 -15.32 -3.90
CA ALA A 15 2.87 -15.91 -4.00
C ALA A 15 3.91 -15.02 -3.32
N TYR A 16 3.81 -13.71 -3.50
CA TYR A 16 4.70 -12.76 -2.84
C TYR A 16 4.62 -12.90 -1.33
N ILE A 17 3.41 -12.86 -0.79
CA ILE A 17 3.19 -12.94 0.66
C ILE A 17 3.64 -14.29 1.22
N ASN A 18 3.30 -15.38 0.53
CA ASN A 18 3.65 -16.73 1.00
C ASN A 18 5.16 -17.00 1.07
N ALA A 19 5.95 -16.21 0.35
CA ALA A 19 7.42 -16.35 0.38
C ALA A 19 8.06 -15.63 1.57
N LEU A 20 7.30 -14.84 2.33
CA LEU A 20 7.81 -14.13 3.52
C LEU A 20 7.85 -15.04 4.74
N SER A 21 8.50 -14.57 5.81
CA SER A 21 8.40 -15.24 7.10
C SER A 21 6.94 -15.32 7.52
N GLU A 22 6.60 -16.26 8.37
CA GLU A 22 5.22 -16.45 8.84
C GLU A 22 4.65 -15.19 9.47
N GLU A 23 5.43 -14.50 10.28
CA GLU A 23 5.02 -13.27 10.94
C GLU A 23 4.78 -12.12 9.95
N ASP A 24 5.70 -11.93 9.02
CA ASP A 24 5.56 -10.89 8.00
C ASP A 24 4.43 -11.20 7.04
N ALA A 25 4.26 -12.46 6.67
CA ALA A 25 3.17 -12.89 5.81
C ALA A 25 1.80 -12.59 6.45
N LYS A 26 1.66 -12.91 7.72
CA LYS A 26 0.44 -12.64 8.47
C LYS A 26 0.14 -11.14 8.55
N SER A 27 1.17 -10.34 8.83
CA SER A 27 1.06 -8.90 8.91
C SER A 27 0.68 -8.28 7.55
N LEU A 28 1.30 -8.75 6.48
CA LEU A 28 1.02 -8.23 5.15
C LEU A 28 -0.37 -8.63 4.64
N ARG A 29 -0.85 -9.83 4.99
CA ARG A 29 -2.23 -10.23 4.69
C ARG A 29 -3.24 -9.34 5.40
N ARG A 30 -2.97 -9.00 6.65
CA ARG A 30 -3.80 -8.08 7.43
C ARG A 30 -3.88 -6.72 6.76
N LEU A 31 -2.75 -6.19 6.31
CA LEU A 31 -2.70 -4.92 5.57
C LEU A 31 -3.49 -5.01 4.26
N ARG A 32 -3.24 -6.05 3.48
CA ARG A 32 -3.95 -6.29 2.21
C ARG A 32 -5.47 -6.33 2.41
N ASP A 33 -5.91 -7.09 3.40
CA ASP A 33 -7.34 -7.26 3.66
C ASP A 33 -7.99 -5.92 4.03
N ALA A 34 -7.30 -5.10 4.82
CA ALA A 34 -7.79 -3.77 5.19
C ALA A 34 -7.87 -2.84 3.97
N ILE A 35 -6.88 -2.89 3.09
CA ILE A 35 -6.88 -2.09 1.86
C ILE A 35 -8.04 -2.51 0.96
N LEU A 36 -8.20 -3.80 0.73
CA LEU A 36 -9.29 -4.33 -0.11
C LEU A 36 -10.66 -3.98 0.45
N ALA A 37 -10.82 -4.04 1.77
CA ALA A 37 -12.07 -3.67 2.43
C ALA A 37 -12.43 -2.20 2.23
N ALA A 38 -11.43 -1.33 2.09
CA ALA A 38 -11.63 0.10 1.89
C ALA A 38 -11.65 0.53 0.42
N ALA A 39 -11.42 -0.42 -0.50
CA ALA A 39 -11.33 -0.14 -1.94
C ALA A 39 -12.32 -1.01 -2.72
N PRO A 40 -13.62 -0.68 -2.69
CA PRO A 40 -14.62 -1.44 -3.45
C PRO A 40 -14.25 -1.53 -4.93
N GLY A 41 -14.26 -2.75 -5.47
CA GLY A 41 -13.87 -2.98 -6.86
C GLY A 41 -12.36 -3.00 -7.09
N GLY A 42 -11.56 -2.89 -6.03
CA GLY A 42 -10.11 -2.96 -6.13
C GLY A 42 -9.63 -4.36 -6.55
N THR A 43 -8.58 -4.39 -7.35
CA THR A 43 -7.98 -5.65 -7.80
C THR A 43 -6.51 -5.71 -7.41
N GLU A 44 -6.06 -6.91 -7.07
CA GLU A 44 -4.66 -7.14 -6.72
C GLU A 44 -3.81 -7.34 -7.95
N GLU A 45 -2.59 -6.84 -7.90
CA GLU A 45 -1.60 -7.04 -8.97
C GLU A 45 -0.19 -6.95 -8.40
N ILE A 46 0.78 -7.43 -9.16
CA ILE A 46 2.19 -7.14 -8.89
C ILE A 46 2.58 -5.99 -9.80
N SER A 47 3.08 -4.91 -9.22
CA SER A 47 3.47 -3.70 -9.92
C SER A 47 4.79 -3.21 -9.34
N TYR A 48 5.78 -2.93 -10.17
CA TYR A 48 7.14 -2.59 -9.73
C TYR A 48 7.72 -3.65 -8.77
N ARG A 49 7.42 -4.92 -9.04
CA ARG A 49 7.89 -6.10 -8.29
C ARG A 49 7.34 -6.23 -6.87
N VAL A 50 6.34 -5.44 -6.52
CA VAL A 50 5.68 -5.52 -5.22
C VAL A 50 4.16 -5.59 -5.36
N PRO A 51 3.47 -6.10 -4.34
CA PRO A 51 2.02 -6.11 -4.34
C PRO A 51 1.42 -4.72 -4.45
N ALA A 52 0.32 -4.64 -5.16
CA ALA A 52 -0.49 -3.42 -5.25
C ALA A 52 -1.97 -3.76 -5.30
N VAL A 53 -2.78 -2.83 -4.86
CA VAL A 53 -4.22 -2.83 -5.11
C VAL A 53 -4.49 -1.69 -6.09
N LYS A 54 -5.06 -2.05 -7.23
CA LYS A 54 -5.47 -1.09 -8.24
C LYS A 54 -6.94 -0.74 -8.04
N PHE A 55 -7.23 0.54 -7.95
CA PHE A 55 -8.59 1.03 -7.78
C PHE A 55 -9.31 1.16 -9.13
N PRO A 56 -10.66 1.13 -9.14
CA PRO A 56 -11.41 1.33 -10.38
C PRO A 56 -11.07 2.64 -11.11
N ASN A 57 -10.66 3.67 -10.38
CA ASN A 57 -10.26 4.95 -10.99
C ASN A 57 -8.85 4.93 -11.61
N GLY A 58 -8.15 3.79 -11.53
CA GLY A 58 -6.80 3.65 -12.08
C GLY A 58 -5.67 3.96 -11.11
N GLY A 59 -5.98 4.51 -9.94
CA GLY A 59 -4.98 4.73 -8.89
C GLY A 59 -4.57 3.41 -8.24
N ARG A 60 -3.46 3.46 -7.51
CA ARG A 60 -2.90 2.28 -6.86
C ARG A 60 -2.36 2.63 -5.49
N VAL A 61 -2.32 1.63 -4.63
CA VAL A 61 -1.51 1.65 -3.41
C VAL A 61 -0.63 0.41 -3.44
N HIS A 62 0.64 0.59 -3.15
CA HIS A 62 1.62 -0.50 -3.13
C HIS A 62 1.99 -0.83 -1.69
N PHE A 63 2.39 -2.06 -1.47
CA PHE A 63 2.86 -2.49 -0.16
C PHE A 63 3.83 -3.65 -0.35
N GLY A 64 4.62 -3.94 0.65
CA GLY A 64 5.56 -5.03 0.51
C GLY A 64 6.51 -5.19 1.68
N ALA A 65 7.43 -6.12 1.52
CA ALA A 65 8.48 -6.37 2.48
C ALA A 65 9.74 -5.62 2.09
N ARG A 66 10.49 -5.20 3.10
CA ARG A 66 11.81 -4.61 2.94
C ARG A 66 12.74 -5.24 3.96
N ARG A 67 14.02 -4.96 3.84
CA ARG A 67 14.99 -5.42 4.83
C ARG A 67 14.61 -4.83 6.20
N GLY A 68 14.34 -5.70 7.15
CA GLY A 68 14.00 -5.30 8.52
C GLY A 68 12.55 -4.93 8.77
N GLY A 69 11.65 -5.11 7.82
CA GLY A 69 10.25 -4.81 8.06
C GLY A 69 9.36 -4.83 6.83
N LEU A 70 8.30 -4.05 6.92
CA LEU A 70 7.27 -3.95 5.90
C LEU A 70 7.04 -2.49 5.53
N SER A 71 6.40 -2.25 4.40
CA SER A 71 6.19 -0.89 3.89
C SER A 71 4.82 -0.73 3.25
N LEU A 72 4.26 0.46 3.41
CA LEU A 72 3.06 0.91 2.70
C LEU A 72 3.44 2.13 1.87
N TYR A 73 3.17 2.07 0.57
CA TYR A 73 3.50 3.13 -0.38
C TYR A 73 2.21 3.80 -0.84
N ALA A 74 1.77 4.78 -0.10
CA ALA A 74 0.52 5.51 -0.37
C ALA A 74 0.75 6.90 -0.99
N GLY A 75 1.98 7.19 -1.40
CA GLY A 75 2.33 8.49 -1.96
C GLY A 75 2.16 9.59 -0.93
N TRP A 76 1.94 10.81 -1.40
CA TRP A 76 1.84 11.99 -0.54
C TRP A 76 0.60 11.99 0.36
N THR A 77 -0.30 11.04 0.21
CA THR A 77 -1.48 10.91 1.08
C THR A 77 -1.11 10.82 2.56
N PHE A 78 0.10 10.30 2.88
CA PHE A 78 0.56 10.19 4.25
C PHE A 78 0.53 11.52 5.01
N GLN A 79 0.69 12.65 4.32
CA GLN A 79 0.74 13.97 4.97
C GLN A 79 -0.54 14.30 5.73
N ALA A 80 -1.68 13.83 5.26
CA ALA A 80 -2.95 14.02 5.95
C ALA A 80 -3.04 13.25 7.29
N PHE A 81 -2.14 12.29 7.49
CA PHE A 81 -2.14 11.39 8.65
C PHE A 81 -0.85 11.49 9.46
N ILE A 82 -0.09 12.57 9.28
CA ILE A 82 1.25 12.68 9.86
C ILE A 82 1.25 12.57 11.39
N LYS A 83 0.22 13.07 12.06
CA LYS A 83 0.10 12.99 13.51
C LYS A 83 -0.14 11.55 13.97
N GLU A 84 -0.98 10.82 13.25
CA GLU A 84 -1.31 9.44 13.56
C GLU A 84 -0.15 8.49 13.23
N LEU A 85 0.76 8.93 12.36
CA LEU A 85 1.95 8.19 11.96
C LEU A 85 3.20 8.56 12.77
N ALA A 86 3.05 9.34 13.85
CA ALA A 86 4.19 9.83 14.61
C ALA A 86 5.10 8.72 15.17
N ASP A 87 4.53 7.55 15.47
CA ASP A 87 5.29 6.41 15.99
C ASP A 87 5.88 5.51 14.89
N PHE A 88 5.69 5.88 13.64
CA PHE A 88 6.16 5.09 12.49
C PHE A 88 7.21 5.87 11.72
N ALA A 89 8.18 5.16 11.16
CA ALA A 89 9.18 5.79 10.30
C ALA A 89 8.55 6.06 8.93
N VAL A 90 8.56 7.32 8.52
CA VAL A 90 8.14 7.73 7.19
C VAL A 90 9.37 8.27 6.47
N VAL A 91 9.76 7.61 5.38
CA VAL A 91 10.93 7.99 4.58
C VAL A 91 10.44 8.34 3.18
N GLY A 92 10.57 9.62 2.81
CA GLY A 92 9.95 10.11 1.59
C GLY A 92 8.43 9.98 1.70
N THR A 93 7.83 9.17 0.85
CA THR A 93 6.39 8.90 0.88
C THR A 93 6.07 7.47 1.37
N THR A 94 7.07 6.78 1.91
CA THR A 94 6.93 5.38 2.33
C THR A 94 6.74 5.29 3.83
N ILE A 95 5.69 4.61 4.25
CA ILE A 95 5.42 4.34 5.66
C ILE A 95 6.00 2.98 6.00
N HIS A 96 6.93 2.95 6.95
CA HIS A 96 7.56 1.71 7.41
C HIS A 96 6.90 1.21 8.70
N PHE A 97 6.68 -0.08 8.76
CA PHE A 97 6.14 -0.73 9.95
C PHE A 97 6.72 -2.14 10.07
N THR A 98 6.39 -2.84 11.14
CA THR A 98 6.88 -4.21 11.39
C THR A 98 5.72 -5.07 11.85
N ALA A 99 5.93 -6.39 11.88
CA ALA A 99 4.94 -7.31 12.42
C ALA A 99 4.65 -7.04 13.90
N ASP A 100 5.65 -6.54 14.65
CA ASP A 100 5.51 -6.19 16.06
C ASP A 100 4.90 -4.82 16.30
N HIS A 101 4.91 -3.97 15.30
CA HIS A 101 4.38 -2.61 15.39
C HIS A 101 3.62 -2.29 14.10
N GLN A 102 2.40 -2.80 14.04
CA GLN A 102 1.57 -2.72 12.84
C GLN A 102 0.74 -1.44 12.81
N LEU A 103 0.42 -1.00 11.60
CA LEU A 103 -0.52 0.10 11.42
C LEU A 103 -1.92 -0.33 11.89
N PRO A 104 -2.67 0.54 12.60
CA PRO A 104 -4.05 0.23 12.95
C PRO A 104 -4.91 0.01 11.70
N ILE A 105 -5.80 -0.96 11.76
CA ILE A 105 -6.67 -1.29 10.61
C ILE A 105 -7.51 -0.08 10.19
N ALA A 106 -8.07 0.64 11.14
CA ALA A 106 -8.85 1.84 10.84
C ALA A 106 -8.04 2.90 10.11
N LEU A 107 -6.77 3.06 10.48
CA LEU A 107 -5.86 4.00 9.83
C LEU A 107 -5.54 3.56 8.39
N ILE A 108 -5.26 2.28 8.19
CA ILE A 108 -5.03 1.72 6.85
C ILE A 108 -6.21 2.02 5.93
N LYS A 109 -7.42 1.79 6.41
CA LYS A 109 -8.64 2.04 5.63
C LYS A 109 -8.82 3.51 5.30
N ARG A 110 -8.54 4.39 6.24
CA ARG A 110 -8.64 5.85 6.02
C ARG A 110 -7.59 6.33 5.02
N ILE A 111 -6.37 5.85 5.12
CA ILE A 111 -5.31 6.17 4.16
C ILE A 111 -5.70 5.69 2.77
N THR A 112 -6.24 4.48 2.65
CA THR A 112 -6.69 3.91 1.38
C THR A 112 -7.77 4.77 0.74
N ARG A 113 -8.80 5.13 1.50
CA ARG A 113 -9.89 6.00 1.00
C ARG A 113 -9.38 7.37 0.57
N ALA A 114 -8.46 7.94 1.33
CA ALA A 114 -7.87 9.23 0.98
C ALA A 114 -7.01 9.13 -0.29
N THR A 115 -6.34 8.01 -0.50
CA THR A 115 -5.55 7.78 -1.71
C THR A 115 -6.45 7.68 -2.94
N ILE A 116 -7.58 7.01 -2.82
CA ILE A 116 -8.58 6.92 -3.88
C ILE A 116 -9.12 8.33 -4.22
N ALA A 117 -9.53 9.08 -3.20
CA ALA A 117 -10.08 10.43 -3.38
C ALA A 117 -9.07 11.37 -4.03
N ARG A 118 -7.80 11.29 -3.63
CA ARG A 118 -6.75 12.11 -4.21
C ARG A 118 -6.56 11.83 -5.70
N HIS A 119 -6.65 10.56 -6.09
CA HIS A 119 -6.54 10.19 -7.49
C HIS A 119 -7.74 10.72 -8.29
N ASP A 120 -8.95 10.64 -7.74
CA ASP A 120 -10.15 11.23 -8.35
C ASP A 120 -9.97 12.74 -8.58
N GLU A 121 -9.41 13.45 -7.62
CA GLU A 121 -9.12 14.88 -7.76
C GLU A 121 -8.14 15.17 -8.89
N ARG A 122 -7.13 14.34 -9.05
CA ARG A 122 -6.16 14.46 -10.15
C ARG A 122 -6.82 14.28 -11.50
N ILE A 123 -7.70 13.29 -11.62
CA ILE A 123 -8.46 13.05 -12.85
C ILE A 123 -9.33 14.26 -13.18
N ALA A 124 -10.05 14.77 -12.20
CA ALA A 124 -10.90 15.95 -12.37
C ALA A 124 -10.10 17.19 -12.78
N ALA A 125 -8.93 17.39 -12.18
CA ALA A 125 -8.05 18.50 -12.52
C ALA A 125 -7.53 18.40 -13.95
N ARG A 126 -7.17 17.19 -14.40
CA ARG A 126 -6.72 16.96 -15.80
C ARG A 126 -7.85 17.22 -16.79
N ALA A 127 -9.05 16.77 -16.48
CA ALA A 127 -10.22 16.98 -17.33
C ALA A 127 -10.51 18.47 -17.53
N LYS A 128 -10.42 19.28 -16.46
CA LYS A 128 -10.58 20.72 -16.54
C LYS A 128 -9.53 21.37 -17.44
N LYS A 129 -8.29 20.91 -17.39
CA LYS A 129 -7.22 21.44 -18.25
C LYS A 129 -7.43 21.12 -19.72
N LYS A 130 -8.04 19.99 -20.03
CA LYS A 130 -8.27 19.56 -21.42
C LYS A 130 -9.43 20.29 -22.08
N VAL A 131 -10.34 20.84 -21.30
CA VAL A 131 -11.54 21.52 -21.82
C VAL A 131 -11.27 22.97 -22.23
N ARG A 132 -10.10 23.48 -22.00
CA ARG A 132 -9.73 24.83 -22.43
C ARG A 132 -9.44 24.89 -23.92
#